data_40775baedcb0b784aa4a5978307959ad
#
_entry.id   40775baedcb0b784aa4a5978307959ad
#
_cell.length_a   1.000
_cell.length_b   1.000
_cell.length_c   1.000
_cell.angle_alpha   90.00
_cell.angle_beta   90.00
_cell.angle_gamma   90.00
#
_symmetry.space_group_name_H-M   'P 1'
#
loop_
_entity.id
_entity.type
_entity.pdbx_description
1 polymer ?
#
loop_
_entity_poly.entity_id
_entity_poly.type
_entity_poly.pdbx_seq_one_letter_code
_entity_poly.pdbx_strand_id
1 'polypeptide(L)'
;MDGQVQAIRRALDAAGFTDTAIMSYSTKFASSFYGPFREAAGTALKGDRKTYQMNPMNRREAIRESLLDEAQGADALMVKPAGPYLDVLREIRERTELPIGAYQVSGEYAMIKFAALAGAIDEEKVVLESLGAIKRAGADLIFSYFALDLAEKQILR
;
A
#
# COMPACT_ATOMS: atom_id res chain seq x y z
N MET A 1 6.44 -5.26 -13.58
CA MET A 1 7.81 -4.67 -13.81
C MET A 1 8.84 -5.62 -13.24
N ASP A 2 8.77 -6.83 -13.72
CA ASP A 2 9.55 -7.96 -13.24
C ASP A 2 11.05 -7.73 -13.38
N GLY A 3 11.83 -8.20 -12.40
CA GLY A 3 13.29 -8.02 -12.36
C GLY A 3 13.76 -6.66 -11.81
N GLN A 4 12.88 -5.72 -11.51
CA GLN A 4 13.28 -4.40 -10.99
C GLN A 4 13.89 -4.49 -9.59
N VAL A 5 13.27 -5.25 -8.68
CA VAL A 5 13.80 -5.47 -7.31
C VAL A 5 15.18 -6.10 -7.37
N GLN A 6 15.34 -7.16 -8.18
CA GLN A 6 16.63 -7.82 -8.34
C GLN A 6 17.71 -6.86 -8.90
N ALA A 7 17.37 -6.03 -9.88
CA ALA A 7 18.31 -5.08 -10.46
C ALA A 7 18.76 -4.03 -9.43
N ILE A 8 17.82 -3.51 -8.63
CA ILE A 8 18.10 -2.55 -7.55
C ILE A 8 18.98 -3.21 -6.48
N ARG A 9 18.63 -4.41 -6.00
CA ARG A 9 19.41 -5.14 -5.00
C ARG A 9 20.84 -5.37 -5.44
N ARG A 10 21.03 -5.86 -6.67
CA ARG A 10 22.37 -6.07 -7.24
C ARG A 10 23.19 -4.78 -7.36
N ALA A 11 22.55 -3.69 -7.75
CA ALA A 11 23.22 -2.40 -7.87
C ALA A 11 23.65 -1.85 -6.50
N LEU A 12 22.80 -1.96 -5.48
CA LEU A 12 23.11 -1.56 -4.10
C LEU A 12 24.27 -2.39 -3.55
N ASP A 13 24.24 -3.71 -3.70
CA ASP A 13 25.27 -4.60 -3.22
C ASP A 13 26.64 -4.31 -3.90
N ALA A 14 26.62 -4.13 -5.21
CA ALA A 14 27.83 -3.80 -5.97
C ALA A 14 28.44 -2.43 -5.57
N ALA A 15 27.60 -1.51 -5.09
CA ALA A 15 28.02 -0.20 -4.58
C ALA A 15 28.39 -0.22 -3.08
N GLY A 16 28.31 -1.37 -2.39
CA GLY A 16 28.63 -1.52 -0.98
C GLY A 16 27.49 -1.16 -0.01
N PHE A 17 26.27 -0.96 -0.52
CA PHE A 17 25.08 -0.64 0.29
C PHE A 17 24.28 -1.90 0.63
N THR A 18 24.94 -2.91 1.18
CA THR A 18 24.33 -4.22 1.49
C THR A 18 23.24 -4.15 2.55
N ASP A 19 23.32 -3.18 3.48
CA ASP A 19 22.36 -3.00 4.57
C ASP A 19 21.17 -2.10 4.20
N THR A 20 21.10 -1.63 2.94
CA THR A 20 19.97 -0.81 2.47
C THR A 20 18.77 -1.69 2.16
N ALA A 21 17.72 -1.59 2.97
CA ALA A 21 16.49 -2.35 2.78
C ALA A 21 15.68 -1.86 1.57
N ILE A 22 14.99 -2.79 0.91
CA ILE A 22 14.10 -2.53 -0.22
C ILE A 22 12.67 -2.89 0.18
N MET A 23 11.77 -1.89 0.24
CA MET A 23 10.34 -2.12 0.30
C MET A 23 9.76 -2.08 -1.11
N SER A 24 9.31 -3.21 -1.62
CA SER A 24 8.71 -3.31 -2.93
C SER A 24 7.24 -2.88 -2.94
N TYR A 25 6.84 -2.07 -3.92
CA TYR A 25 5.43 -1.87 -4.28
C TYR A 25 4.88 -3.07 -5.06
N SER A 26 5.09 -4.27 -4.54
CA SER A 26 4.82 -5.57 -5.15
C SER A 26 3.37 -5.72 -5.60
N THR A 27 2.43 -5.20 -4.82
CA THR A 27 0.99 -5.28 -5.08
C THR A 27 0.38 -3.90 -5.20
N LYS A 28 0.46 -3.31 -6.39
CA LYS A 28 -0.13 -1.99 -6.68
C LYS A 28 -1.17 -2.09 -7.80
N PHE A 29 -2.43 -1.93 -7.43
CA PHE A 29 -3.55 -1.99 -8.36
C PHE A 29 -3.79 -0.68 -9.11
N ALA A 30 -4.34 -0.76 -10.33
CA ALA A 30 -4.81 0.38 -11.12
C ALA A 30 -6.16 0.88 -10.55
N SER A 31 -6.09 1.50 -9.38
CA SER A 31 -7.26 1.86 -8.57
C SER A 31 -7.83 3.23 -8.91
N SER A 32 -9.16 3.35 -8.80
CA SER A 32 -9.88 4.63 -8.85
C SER A 32 -9.69 5.47 -7.58
N PHE A 33 -9.22 4.88 -6.48
CA PHE A 33 -8.96 5.57 -5.22
C PHE A 33 -7.74 6.50 -5.23
N TYR A 34 -7.03 6.62 -6.35
CA TYR A 34 -5.92 7.57 -6.50
C TYR A 34 -6.35 8.98 -6.98
N GLY A 35 -7.66 9.25 -7.13
CA GLY A 35 -8.16 10.51 -7.70
C GLY A 35 -7.54 11.75 -7.05
N PRO A 36 -7.71 12.01 -5.74
CA PRO A 36 -7.18 13.21 -5.09
C PRO A 36 -5.66 13.37 -5.21
N PHE A 37 -4.92 12.26 -5.15
CA PHE A 37 -3.47 12.28 -5.34
C PHE A 37 -3.08 12.66 -6.79
N ARG A 38 -3.82 12.17 -7.79
CA ARG A 38 -3.52 12.48 -9.20
C ARG A 38 -3.72 13.96 -9.50
N GLU A 39 -4.75 14.58 -8.94
CA GLU A 39 -4.99 16.01 -9.07
C GLU A 39 -3.89 16.82 -8.39
N ALA A 40 -3.55 16.49 -7.16
CA ALA A 40 -2.52 17.20 -6.38
C ALA A 40 -1.11 17.07 -6.98
N ALA A 41 -0.79 15.90 -7.55
CA ALA A 41 0.55 15.63 -8.08
C ALA A 41 0.80 16.26 -9.46
N GLY A 42 -0.20 16.87 -10.12
CA GLY A 42 -0.05 17.57 -11.41
C GLY A 42 0.67 16.70 -12.46
N THR A 43 0.38 15.39 -12.51
CA THR A 43 1.17 14.44 -13.28
C THR A 43 1.14 14.75 -14.78
N ALA A 44 2.31 15.02 -15.35
CA ALA A 44 2.51 15.19 -16.80
C ALA A 44 2.25 13.92 -17.62
N LEU A 45 1.85 12.80 -17.00
CA LEU A 45 1.53 11.56 -17.67
C LEU A 45 0.19 11.69 -18.40
N LYS A 46 0.26 11.79 -19.72
CA LYS A 46 -0.91 11.65 -20.59
C LYS A 46 -1.34 10.18 -20.64
N GLY A 47 -2.58 9.89 -20.22
CA GLY A 47 -3.15 8.55 -20.20
C GLY A 47 -3.27 7.93 -18.80
N ASP A 48 -3.62 6.65 -18.75
CA ASP A 48 -3.76 5.90 -17.51
C ASP A 48 -2.51 5.05 -17.23
N ARG A 49 -2.42 4.53 -15.99
CA ARG A 49 -1.30 3.72 -15.53
C ARG A 49 -1.58 2.21 -15.60
N LYS A 50 -2.62 1.81 -16.33
CA LYS A 50 -3.06 0.40 -16.43
C LYS A 50 -2.06 -0.50 -17.13
N THR A 51 -1.13 0.08 -17.88
CA THR A 51 -0.08 -0.67 -18.59
C THR A 51 0.93 -1.33 -17.65
N TYR A 52 1.07 -0.85 -16.40
CA TYR A 52 2.03 -1.38 -15.43
C TYR A 52 1.48 -1.53 -14.01
N GLN A 53 0.26 -1.09 -13.74
CA GLN A 53 -0.45 -1.36 -12.49
C GLN A 53 -1.40 -2.54 -12.70
N MET A 54 -1.55 -3.36 -11.67
CA MET A 54 -2.36 -4.59 -11.73
C MET A 54 -3.83 -4.30 -11.97
N ASN A 55 -4.49 -5.19 -12.67
CA ASN A 55 -5.94 -5.16 -12.81
C ASN A 55 -6.61 -5.36 -11.44
N PRO A 56 -7.50 -4.45 -10.98
CA PRO A 56 -8.19 -4.56 -9.70
C PRO A 56 -8.95 -5.87 -9.47
N MET A 57 -9.33 -6.56 -10.54
CA MET A 57 -10.06 -7.83 -10.48
C MET A 57 -9.14 -9.06 -10.49
N ASN A 58 -7.82 -8.90 -10.57
CA ASN A 58 -6.86 -9.99 -10.68
C ASN A 58 -6.03 -10.20 -9.41
N ARG A 59 -6.61 -10.91 -8.45
CA ARG A 59 -5.91 -11.28 -7.21
C ARG A 59 -4.69 -12.18 -7.43
N ARG A 60 -4.76 -13.10 -8.41
CA ARG A 60 -3.69 -14.09 -8.65
C ARG A 60 -2.38 -13.44 -9.07
N GLU A 61 -2.44 -12.38 -9.84
CA GLU A 61 -1.27 -11.60 -10.24
C GLU A 61 -0.60 -10.97 -9.02
N ALA A 62 -1.37 -10.38 -8.11
CA ALA A 62 -0.87 -9.77 -6.88
C ALA A 62 -0.04 -10.74 -6.03
N ILE A 63 -0.53 -11.96 -5.85
CA ILE A 63 0.19 -13.00 -5.10
C ILE A 63 1.48 -13.40 -5.80
N ARG A 64 1.42 -13.64 -7.11
CA ARG A 64 2.60 -14.01 -7.90
C ARG A 64 3.69 -12.93 -7.84
N GLU A 65 3.32 -11.68 -8.06
CA GLU A 65 4.27 -10.56 -8.06
C GLU A 65 4.89 -10.32 -6.69
N SER A 66 4.11 -10.49 -5.62
CA SER A 66 4.64 -10.38 -4.25
C SER A 66 5.69 -11.45 -3.95
N LEU A 67 5.43 -12.69 -4.28
CA LEU A 67 6.40 -13.78 -4.08
C LEU A 67 7.61 -13.66 -5.01
N LEU A 68 7.43 -13.11 -6.20
CA LEU A 68 8.53 -12.83 -7.13
C LEU A 68 9.45 -11.74 -6.59
N ASP A 69 8.90 -10.65 -6.09
CA ASP A 69 9.69 -9.55 -5.51
C ASP A 69 10.45 -10.01 -4.24
N GLU A 70 9.82 -10.85 -3.39
CA GLU A 70 10.49 -11.50 -2.28
C GLU A 70 11.69 -12.35 -2.76
N ALA A 71 11.48 -13.21 -3.75
CA ALA A 71 12.55 -14.04 -4.35
C ALA A 71 13.65 -13.22 -5.02
N GLN A 72 13.37 -11.99 -5.43
CA GLN A 72 14.31 -11.04 -6.01
C GLN A 72 15.08 -10.21 -4.98
N GLY A 73 14.82 -10.37 -3.70
CA GLY A 73 15.55 -9.74 -2.61
C GLY A 73 14.88 -8.47 -2.05
N ALA A 74 13.55 -8.38 -2.11
CA ALA A 74 12.81 -7.40 -1.31
C ALA A 74 12.89 -7.76 0.18
N ASP A 75 13.06 -6.76 1.05
CA ASP A 75 13.07 -6.91 2.50
C ASP A 75 11.68 -6.68 3.11
N ALA A 76 10.80 -6.00 2.37
CA ALA A 76 9.40 -5.80 2.73
C ALA A 76 8.54 -5.69 1.47
N LEU A 77 7.27 -6.07 1.59
CA LEU A 77 6.27 -6.00 0.52
C LEU A 77 5.25 -4.91 0.82
N MET A 78 4.55 -4.38 -0.21
CA MET A 78 3.49 -3.39 -0.02
C MET A 78 2.25 -3.70 -0.84
N VAL A 79 1.09 -3.61 -0.18
CA VAL A 79 -0.24 -3.65 -0.82
C VAL A 79 -0.79 -2.22 -0.91
N LYS A 80 -1.21 -1.82 -2.11
CA LYS A 80 -1.73 -0.47 -2.39
C LYS A 80 -2.82 -0.48 -3.47
N PRO A 81 -4.01 0.05 -3.22
CA PRO A 81 -4.56 0.53 -1.94
C PRO A 81 -4.74 -0.56 -0.88
N ALA A 82 -5.06 -0.18 0.37
CA ALA A 82 -5.22 -1.14 1.46
C ALA A 82 -6.66 -1.66 1.61
N GLY A 83 -7.62 -0.78 1.88
CA GLY A 83 -8.96 -1.15 2.29
C GLY A 83 -9.72 -2.03 1.29
N PRO A 84 -9.76 -1.69 -0.02
CA PRO A 84 -10.43 -2.52 -1.02
C PRO A 84 -9.77 -3.88 -1.29
N TYR A 85 -8.57 -4.13 -0.73
CA TYR A 85 -7.73 -5.30 -1.03
C TYR A 85 -7.27 -6.03 0.24
N LEU A 86 -8.09 -6.01 1.31
CA LEU A 86 -7.80 -6.71 2.56
C LEU A 86 -7.72 -8.24 2.37
N ASP A 87 -8.47 -8.78 1.43
CA ASP A 87 -8.42 -10.19 1.03
C ASP A 87 -7.06 -10.54 0.42
N VAL A 88 -6.52 -9.68 -0.43
CA VAL A 88 -5.19 -9.85 -1.04
C VAL A 88 -4.10 -9.72 0.01
N LEU A 89 -4.19 -8.69 0.88
CA LEU A 89 -3.27 -8.51 1.99
C LEU A 89 -3.20 -9.75 2.89
N ARG A 90 -4.38 -10.30 3.24
CA ARG A 90 -4.46 -11.53 4.05
C ARG A 90 -3.81 -12.72 3.35
N GLU A 91 -4.09 -12.92 2.07
CA GLU A 91 -3.51 -14.03 1.31
C GLU A 91 -1.98 -13.91 1.17
N ILE A 92 -1.44 -12.70 0.98
CA ILE A 92 0.02 -12.47 0.96
C ILE A 92 0.60 -12.80 2.33
N ARG A 93 -0.03 -12.32 3.43
CA ARG A 93 0.45 -12.61 4.81
C ARG A 93 0.57 -14.09 5.10
N GLU A 94 -0.28 -14.92 4.53
CA GLU A 94 -0.23 -16.38 4.72
C GLU A 94 0.88 -17.09 3.93
N ARG A 95 1.59 -16.36 3.06
CA ARG A 95 2.59 -16.91 2.14
C ARG A 95 3.99 -16.35 2.30
N THR A 96 4.18 -15.32 3.11
CA THR A 96 5.48 -14.69 3.37
C THR A 96 5.66 -14.37 4.84
N GLU A 97 6.90 -14.42 5.30
CA GLU A 97 7.30 -13.95 6.62
C GLU A 97 7.86 -12.51 6.59
N LEU A 98 8.04 -11.92 5.40
CA LEU A 98 8.50 -10.55 5.28
C LEU A 98 7.50 -9.55 5.87
N PRO A 99 7.96 -8.42 6.39
CA PRO A 99 7.09 -7.32 6.77
C PRO A 99 6.23 -6.86 5.60
N ILE A 100 4.94 -6.62 5.86
CA ILE A 100 4.00 -6.13 4.84
C ILE A 100 3.52 -4.72 5.20
N GLY A 101 3.83 -3.77 4.32
CA GLY A 101 3.23 -2.44 4.32
C GLY A 101 1.87 -2.45 3.63
N ALA A 102 0.94 -1.66 4.14
CA ALA A 102 -0.33 -1.40 3.48
C ALA A 102 -0.56 0.10 3.36
N TYR A 103 -0.96 0.57 2.18
CA TYR A 103 -1.15 1.99 1.95
C TYR A 103 -2.65 2.35 1.84
N GLN A 104 -3.18 3.00 2.89
CA GLN A 104 -4.48 3.65 2.84
C GLN A 104 -4.35 4.93 2.04
N VAL A 105 -4.86 4.93 0.80
CA VAL A 105 -4.60 5.97 -0.17
C VAL A 105 -5.54 7.17 -0.08
N SER A 106 -5.25 8.22 -0.85
CA SER A 106 -5.96 9.50 -0.79
C SER A 106 -7.46 9.41 -1.00
N GLY A 107 -7.94 8.52 -1.85
CA GLY A 107 -9.37 8.31 -2.04
C GLY A 107 -10.03 7.62 -0.85
N GLU A 108 -9.36 6.71 -0.18
CA GLU A 108 -9.85 6.08 1.06
C GLU A 108 -9.93 7.12 2.18
N TYR A 109 -8.89 7.94 2.33
CA TYR A 109 -8.88 9.08 3.25
C TYR A 109 -10.03 10.05 2.96
N ALA A 110 -10.18 10.48 1.70
CA ALA A 110 -11.22 11.42 1.29
C ALA A 110 -12.64 10.88 1.55
N MET A 111 -12.89 9.59 1.32
CA MET A 111 -14.19 8.97 1.61
C MET A 111 -14.57 9.10 3.08
N ILE A 112 -13.64 8.83 4.00
CA ILE A 112 -13.89 8.96 5.45
C ILE A 112 -14.11 10.43 5.80
N LYS A 113 -13.25 11.34 5.34
CA LYS A 113 -13.38 12.78 5.62
C LYS A 113 -14.70 13.36 5.14
N PHE A 114 -15.09 13.08 3.89
CA PHE A 114 -16.34 13.63 3.35
C PHE A 114 -17.58 13.01 3.98
N ALA A 115 -17.57 11.72 4.31
CA ALA A 115 -18.68 11.10 5.02
C ALA A 115 -18.83 11.67 6.45
N ALA A 116 -17.74 11.95 7.14
CA ALA A 116 -17.73 12.59 8.44
C ALA A 116 -18.22 14.04 8.38
N LEU A 117 -17.77 14.82 7.39
CA LEU A 117 -18.25 16.19 7.17
C LEU A 117 -19.76 16.26 6.89
N ALA A 118 -20.30 15.24 6.21
CA ALA A 118 -21.74 15.12 5.96
C ALA A 118 -22.53 14.60 7.21
N GLY A 119 -21.87 14.29 8.31
CA GLY A 119 -22.50 13.75 9.53
C GLY A 119 -22.97 12.29 9.41
N ALA A 120 -22.53 11.57 8.35
CA ALA A 120 -22.96 10.20 8.12
C ALA A 120 -22.19 9.19 8.98
N ILE A 121 -20.98 9.53 9.44
CA ILE A 121 -20.13 8.68 10.27
C ILE A 121 -19.41 9.49 11.35
N ASP A 122 -18.97 8.82 12.41
CA ASP A 122 -18.01 9.34 13.39
C ASP A 122 -16.59 9.13 12.83
N GLU A 123 -15.90 10.23 12.53
CA GLU A 123 -14.58 10.18 11.87
C GLU A 123 -13.57 9.35 12.66
N GLU A 124 -13.41 9.64 13.94
CA GLU A 124 -12.37 9.01 14.76
C GLU A 124 -12.60 7.50 14.89
N LYS A 125 -13.85 7.09 15.14
CA LYS A 125 -14.17 5.67 15.22
C LYS A 125 -13.93 4.94 13.91
N VAL A 126 -14.34 5.52 12.78
CA VAL A 126 -14.16 4.88 11.46
C VAL A 126 -12.68 4.86 11.05
N VAL A 127 -11.91 5.89 11.37
CA VAL A 127 -10.45 5.88 11.15
C VAL A 127 -9.82 4.72 11.90
N LEU A 128 -10.08 4.58 13.21
CA LEU A 128 -9.52 3.49 14.02
C LEU A 128 -9.99 2.11 13.54
N GLU A 129 -11.26 1.97 13.19
CA GLU A 129 -11.80 0.70 12.69
C GLU A 129 -11.17 0.33 11.34
N SER A 130 -11.01 1.29 10.42
CA SER A 130 -10.40 1.04 9.11
C SER A 130 -8.93 0.63 9.22
N LEU A 131 -8.16 1.31 10.08
CA LEU A 131 -6.75 0.95 10.33
C LEU A 131 -6.64 -0.38 11.07
N GLY A 132 -7.53 -0.64 12.03
CA GLY A 132 -7.65 -1.93 12.70
C GLY A 132 -7.97 -3.07 11.74
N ALA A 133 -8.83 -2.84 10.74
CA ALA A 133 -9.13 -3.81 9.70
C ALA A 133 -7.90 -4.13 8.82
N ILE A 134 -7.12 -3.11 8.45
CA ILE A 134 -5.85 -3.28 7.71
C ILE A 134 -4.84 -4.08 8.55
N LYS A 135 -4.68 -3.73 9.83
CA LYS A 135 -3.81 -4.47 10.75
C LYS A 135 -4.24 -5.93 10.93
N ARG A 136 -5.53 -6.15 11.15
CA ARG A 136 -6.11 -7.50 11.28
C ARG A 136 -5.93 -8.35 10.04
N ALA A 137 -5.94 -7.75 8.85
CA ALA A 137 -5.67 -8.44 7.59
C ALA A 137 -4.23 -8.91 7.45
N GLY A 138 -3.28 -8.33 8.23
CA GLY A 138 -1.90 -8.81 8.29
C GLY A 138 -0.83 -7.77 7.97
N ALA A 139 -1.16 -6.47 7.93
CA ALA A 139 -0.17 -5.43 7.75
C ALA A 139 0.69 -5.26 9.00
N ASP A 140 2.00 -5.16 8.83
CA ASP A 140 2.97 -4.79 9.87
C ASP A 140 3.14 -3.27 9.95
N LEU A 141 3.11 -2.61 8.79
CA LEU A 141 3.26 -1.16 8.62
C LEU A 141 2.04 -0.61 7.88
N ILE A 142 1.49 0.51 8.35
CA ILE A 142 0.35 1.16 7.69
C ILE A 142 0.75 2.59 7.31
N PHE A 143 0.69 2.90 6.02
CA PHE A 143 0.85 4.25 5.50
C PHE A 143 -0.53 4.88 5.36
N SER A 144 -0.77 5.99 6.06
CA SER A 144 -2.07 6.66 6.05
C SER A 144 -1.92 8.17 6.16
N TYR A 145 -2.81 8.91 5.51
CA TYR A 145 -2.91 10.37 5.68
C TYR A 145 -3.43 10.76 7.07
N PHE A 146 -3.99 9.83 7.83
CA PHE A 146 -4.40 10.04 9.22
C PHE A 146 -3.24 9.89 10.22
N ALA A 147 -2.04 9.46 9.80
CA ALA A 147 -0.97 9.11 10.73
C ALA A 147 -0.54 10.27 11.62
N LEU A 148 -0.46 11.48 11.07
CA LEU A 148 -0.08 12.68 11.84
C LEU A 148 -1.15 13.03 12.88
N ASP A 149 -2.42 13.09 12.47
CA ASP A 149 -3.55 13.40 13.36
C ASP A 149 -3.64 12.42 14.53
N LEU A 150 -3.41 11.13 14.27
CA LEU A 150 -3.44 10.08 15.29
C LEU A 150 -2.26 10.18 16.26
N ALA A 151 -1.08 10.55 15.76
CA ALA A 151 0.11 10.75 16.58
C ALA A 151 -0.04 11.98 17.49
N GLU A 152 -0.53 13.10 16.97
CA GLU A 152 -0.78 14.34 17.73
C GLU A 152 -1.83 14.14 18.83
N LYS A 153 -2.89 13.38 18.53
CA LYS A 153 -3.94 13.05 19.51
C LYS A 153 -3.54 11.95 20.50
N GLN A 154 -2.37 11.33 20.35
CA GLN A 154 -1.89 10.21 21.18
C GLN A 154 -2.88 9.03 21.27
N ILE A 155 -3.64 8.79 20.20
CA ILE A 155 -4.69 7.78 20.18
C ILE A 155 -4.11 6.36 20.00
N LEU A 156 -2.95 6.24 19.36
CA LEU A 156 -2.20 4.99 19.21
C LEU A 156 -1.11 4.91 20.30
N ARG A 157 -1.42 4.20 21.38
CA ARG A 157 -0.45 3.82 22.43
C ARG A 157 -0.21 2.33 22.41
#